data_f8050ee1cfdf94a45b2bae0551206cc9
#
_entry.id   f8050ee1cfdf94a45b2bae0551206cc9
#
_cell.length_a   1.000
_cell.length_b   1.000
_cell.length_c   1.000
_cell.angle_alpha   90.00
_cell.angle_beta   90.00
_cell.angle_gamma   90.00
#
_symmetry.space_group_name_H-M   'P 1'
#
loop_
_entity.id
_entity.type
_entity.pdbx_description
1 polymer ?
#
loop_
_entity_poly.entity_id
_entity_poly.type
_entity_poly.pdbx_seq_one_letter_code
_entity_poly.pdbx_strand_id
1 'polypeptide(L)'
;GPVAYTDKVVTAFSPDGSQTRGTLNNCGNGYTPWGTYLTCEENWPGYFVNKGEMTQAQRRIGVSSSSTRYGWADLAGHAEERLDEFARFDVTPKASDAIYDYRNEDNGYGYIVEVDPYNPNSRAVKRTALGRFRHEGCAFGKLTEGEPLVFYSGHDSRFEYMYKFVSAALWDPKDADSSNRLATGAKYMDEGTLYVAKFNE
;
A
#
# COMPACT_ATOMS: atom_id res chain seq x y z
N GLY A 1 3.10 1.90 -7.66
CA GLY A 1 2.65 1.15 -8.83
C GLY A 1 1.72 1.96 -9.72
N PRO A 2 1.60 1.65 -11.00
CA PRO A 2 0.89 2.51 -11.98
C PRO A 2 -0.61 2.67 -11.72
N VAL A 3 -1.25 1.72 -11.05
CA VAL A 3 -2.70 1.75 -10.76
C VAL A 3 -3.11 2.90 -9.84
N ALA A 4 -2.20 3.43 -9.04
CA ALA A 4 -2.47 4.51 -8.09
C ALA A 4 -2.15 5.91 -8.63
N TYR A 5 -1.59 6.05 -9.82
CA TYR A 5 -1.23 7.36 -10.40
C TYR A 5 -2.49 8.10 -10.86
N THR A 6 -3.16 8.74 -9.90
CA THR A 6 -4.34 9.56 -10.12
C THR A 6 -4.25 10.82 -9.24
N ASP A 7 -5.11 11.79 -9.49
CA ASP A 7 -5.28 12.99 -8.66
C ASP A 7 -5.55 12.67 -7.17
N LYS A 8 -6.07 11.46 -6.88
CA LYS A 8 -6.38 10.98 -5.52
C LYS A 8 -5.16 10.64 -4.67
N VAL A 9 -3.94 10.63 -5.22
CA VAL A 9 -2.68 10.42 -4.48
C VAL A 9 -1.77 11.65 -4.48
N VAL A 10 -2.26 12.77 -5.03
CA VAL A 10 -1.60 14.07 -4.97
C VAL A 10 -1.70 14.63 -3.56
N THR A 11 -0.57 15.04 -2.99
CA THR A 11 -0.45 15.64 -1.65
C THR A 11 0.57 16.77 -1.66
N ALA A 12 0.66 17.54 -0.58
CA ALA A 12 1.70 18.55 -0.39
C ALA A 12 3.12 17.96 -0.45
N PHE A 13 3.29 16.69 -0.08
CA PHE A 13 4.58 15.98 -0.17
C PHE A 13 4.88 15.49 -1.59
N SER A 14 3.87 15.04 -2.31
CA SER A 14 3.98 14.48 -3.67
C SER A 14 2.98 15.14 -4.61
N PRO A 15 3.33 16.33 -5.15
CA PRO A 15 2.41 17.07 -6.03
C PRO A 15 2.09 16.36 -7.35
N ASP A 16 2.91 15.38 -7.75
CA ASP A 16 2.69 14.51 -8.92
C ASP A 16 2.04 13.17 -8.57
N GLY A 17 1.79 12.91 -7.27
CA GLY A 17 1.19 11.66 -6.80
C GLY A 17 2.07 10.41 -6.95
N SER A 18 3.38 10.56 -7.17
CA SER A 18 4.28 9.44 -7.48
C SER A 18 4.94 8.80 -6.25
N GLN A 19 4.92 9.47 -5.10
CA GLN A 19 5.66 9.06 -3.89
C GLN A 19 4.79 9.14 -2.63
N THR A 20 5.13 8.28 -1.66
CA THR A 20 4.60 8.33 -0.28
C THR A 20 5.75 8.37 0.71
N ARG A 21 5.50 8.87 1.93
CA ARG A 21 6.51 8.92 3.00
C ARG A 21 6.60 7.56 3.71
N GLY A 22 7.30 6.60 3.09
CA GLY A 22 7.56 5.30 3.72
C GLY A 22 6.34 4.39 3.80
N THR A 23 6.30 3.57 4.84
CA THR A 23 5.26 2.56 5.09
C THR A 23 4.67 2.73 6.49
N LEU A 24 3.45 2.23 6.70
CA LEU A 24 2.77 2.32 8.00
C LEU A 24 2.24 0.96 8.44
N ASN A 25 2.45 0.65 9.73
CA ASN A 25 1.89 -0.51 10.40
C ASN A 25 2.13 -1.81 9.64
N ASN A 26 3.38 -2.05 9.28
CA ASN A 26 3.80 -3.29 8.65
C ASN A 26 3.58 -4.45 9.62
N CYS A 27 2.75 -5.41 9.25
CA CYS A 27 2.41 -6.58 10.04
C CYS A 27 3.13 -7.80 9.51
N GLY A 28 2.41 -8.70 8.86
CA GLY A 28 3.00 -9.86 8.24
C GLY A 28 3.89 -9.52 7.05
N ASN A 29 4.51 -10.52 6.53
CA ASN A 29 5.47 -10.38 5.46
C ASN A 29 5.32 -11.50 4.43
N GLY A 30 6.12 -11.40 3.40
CA GLY A 30 6.33 -12.42 2.40
C GLY A 30 7.67 -12.19 1.71
N TYR A 31 7.92 -13.02 0.74
CA TYR A 31 9.08 -12.89 -0.14
C TYR A 31 8.67 -13.28 -1.56
N THR A 32 9.48 -12.93 -2.52
CA THR A 32 9.24 -13.24 -3.92
C THR A 32 10.18 -14.33 -4.41
N PRO A 33 9.84 -15.03 -5.49
CA PRO A 33 10.74 -16.01 -6.11
C PRO A 33 12.10 -15.43 -6.54
N TRP A 34 12.17 -14.10 -6.80
CA TRP A 34 13.41 -13.40 -7.19
C TRP A 34 14.14 -12.74 -6.00
N GLY A 35 13.76 -13.09 -4.76
CA GLY A 35 14.50 -12.75 -3.55
C GLY A 35 14.24 -11.37 -2.96
N THR A 36 13.16 -10.66 -3.34
CA THR A 36 12.74 -9.45 -2.64
C THR A 36 11.89 -9.77 -1.42
N TYR A 37 11.88 -8.84 -0.45
CA TYR A 37 11.04 -8.89 0.72
C TYR A 37 9.74 -8.15 0.46
N LEU A 38 8.62 -8.72 0.93
CA LEU A 38 7.31 -8.08 0.90
C LEU A 38 6.89 -7.75 2.32
N THR A 39 6.59 -6.49 2.60
CA THR A 39 5.99 -6.06 3.86
C THR A 39 4.57 -5.57 3.63
N CYS A 40 3.68 -5.80 4.59
CA CYS A 40 2.24 -5.67 4.41
C CYS A 40 1.67 -4.62 5.34
N GLU A 41 1.08 -3.56 4.79
CA GLU A 41 0.48 -2.46 5.55
C GLU A 41 -0.91 -2.88 6.04
N GLU A 42 -1.06 -3.12 7.34
CA GLU A 42 -2.30 -3.65 7.92
C GLU A 42 -3.15 -2.57 8.60
N ASN A 43 -2.80 -2.17 9.83
CA ASN A 43 -3.63 -1.25 10.64
C ASN A 43 -3.35 0.24 10.35
N TRP A 44 -2.85 0.56 9.18
CA TRP A 44 -2.53 1.91 8.71
C TRP A 44 -3.68 2.93 8.85
N PRO A 45 -5.00 2.58 8.71
CA PRO A 45 -6.07 3.58 8.86
C PRO A 45 -6.11 4.21 10.25
N GLY A 46 -5.59 3.51 11.27
CA GLY A 46 -5.54 3.99 12.65
C GLY A 46 -4.62 5.19 12.89
N TYR A 47 -3.79 5.55 11.91
CA TYR A 47 -2.96 6.75 11.98
C TYR A 47 -3.69 8.02 11.51
N PHE A 48 -4.75 7.87 10.69
CA PHE A 48 -5.38 8.98 9.98
C PHE A 48 -6.69 9.42 10.62
N VAL A 49 -6.94 10.73 10.54
CA VAL A 49 -8.22 11.36 10.93
C VAL A 49 -8.68 12.30 9.82
N ASN A 50 -10.00 12.29 9.53
CA ASN A 50 -10.65 13.30 8.72
C ASN A 50 -11.81 13.89 9.53
N LYS A 51 -11.62 15.10 10.05
CA LYS A 51 -12.62 15.84 10.89
C LYS A 51 -13.67 16.58 10.05
N GLY A 52 -13.53 16.54 8.72
CA GLY A 52 -14.47 17.13 7.76
C GLY A 52 -15.38 16.08 7.11
N GLU A 53 -15.73 16.33 5.86
CA GLU A 53 -16.51 15.37 5.07
C GLU A 53 -15.65 14.21 4.62
N MET A 54 -15.99 13.01 5.11
CA MET A 54 -15.29 11.79 4.77
C MET A 54 -15.72 11.27 3.39
N THR A 55 -14.77 10.80 2.60
CA THR A 55 -15.06 10.07 1.37
C THR A 55 -15.67 8.69 1.67
N GLN A 56 -16.33 8.08 0.68
CA GLN A 56 -16.81 6.71 0.80
C GLN A 56 -15.65 5.73 1.04
N ALA A 57 -14.50 5.92 0.39
CA ALA A 57 -13.32 5.10 0.57
C ALA A 57 -12.77 5.19 2.00
N GLN A 58 -12.69 6.39 2.58
CA GLN A 58 -12.25 6.57 3.96
C GLN A 58 -13.19 5.88 4.96
N ARG A 59 -14.51 6.01 4.79
CA ARG A 59 -15.50 5.28 5.60
C ARG A 59 -15.36 3.77 5.46
N ARG A 60 -15.19 3.27 4.22
CA ARG A 60 -15.07 1.84 3.93
C ARG A 60 -13.86 1.19 4.59
N ILE A 61 -12.72 1.88 4.63
CA ILE A 61 -11.48 1.35 5.20
C ILE A 61 -11.33 1.62 6.70
N GLY A 62 -12.12 2.53 7.28
CA GLY A 62 -12.15 2.81 8.70
C GLY A 62 -11.19 3.93 9.14
N VAL A 63 -10.98 4.95 8.31
CA VAL A 63 -10.38 6.22 8.76
C VAL A 63 -11.32 6.85 9.80
N SER A 64 -10.76 7.39 10.88
CA SER A 64 -11.56 8.02 11.95
C SER A 64 -12.04 9.41 11.58
N SER A 65 -13.20 9.82 12.13
CA SER A 65 -13.74 11.17 12.01
C SER A 65 -13.45 12.08 13.22
N SER A 66 -12.84 11.55 14.28
CA SER A 66 -12.66 12.31 15.53
C SER A 66 -11.24 12.26 16.08
N SER A 67 -10.64 11.08 16.16
CA SER A 67 -9.32 10.88 16.77
C SER A 67 -8.61 9.72 16.11
N THR A 68 -7.29 9.68 16.19
CA THR A 68 -6.48 8.56 15.69
C THR A 68 -6.22 7.54 16.78
N ARG A 69 -6.09 6.27 16.40
CA ARG A 69 -5.74 5.18 17.33
C ARG A 69 -4.37 5.40 17.99
N TYR A 70 -3.43 5.98 17.25
CA TYR A 70 -2.04 6.13 17.68
C TYR A 70 -1.68 7.54 18.13
N GLY A 71 -2.58 8.51 18.02
CA GLY A 71 -2.40 9.89 18.47
C GLY A 71 -1.41 10.73 17.63
N TRP A 72 -0.97 10.24 16.47
CA TRP A 72 0.05 10.97 15.70
C TRP A 72 -0.47 12.26 15.09
N ALA A 73 -1.71 12.29 14.63
CA ALA A 73 -2.31 13.54 14.11
C ALA A 73 -2.43 14.63 15.18
N ASP A 74 -2.47 14.25 16.46
CA ASP A 74 -2.59 15.20 17.58
C ASP A 74 -1.24 15.88 17.92
N LEU A 75 -0.12 15.36 17.38
CA LEU A 75 1.22 15.93 17.56
C LEU A 75 1.53 17.05 16.56
N ALA A 76 0.71 17.22 15.53
CA ALA A 76 0.93 18.26 14.52
C ALA A 76 0.98 19.66 15.15
N GLY A 77 2.07 20.39 14.88
CA GLY A 77 2.28 21.73 15.40
C GLY A 77 2.80 21.80 16.86
N HIS A 78 3.07 20.66 17.51
CA HIS A 78 3.74 20.65 18.82
C HIS A 78 5.19 21.06 18.74
N ALA A 79 5.75 21.60 19.84
CA ALA A 79 7.15 22.04 19.88
C ALA A 79 8.16 20.92 19.66
N GLU A 80 7.77 19.68 19.98
CA GLU A 80 8.58 18.47 19.78
C GLU A 80 8.50 17.91 18.37
N GLU A 81 7.53 18.38 17.56
CA GLU A 81 7.40 17.95 16.19
C GLU A 81 8.59 18.39 15.35
N ARG A 82 9.17 17.45 14.62
CA ARG A 82 10.26 17.72 13.69
C ARG A 82 9.74 17.67 12.26
N LEU A 83 10.15 18.64 11.44
CA LEU A 83 9.90 18.65 10.00
C LEU A 83 8.42 18.60 9.59
N ASP A 84 7.51 18.98 10.46
CA ASP A 84 6.04 18.95 10.20
C ASP A 84 5.56 17.55 9.72
N GLU A 85 6.11 16.48 10.32
CA GLU A 85 5.85 15.12 9.88
C GLU A 85 4.46 14.61 10.28
N PHE A 86 3.88 15.12 11.36
CA PHE A 86 2.62 14.63 11.90
C PHE A 86 1.38 15.29 11.29
N ALA A 87 1.53 16.45 10.66
CA ALA A 87 0.44 17.15 9.98
C ALA A 87 -0.24 16.29 8.89
N ARG A 88 0.53 15.40 8.25
CA ARG A 88 0.05 14.48 7.20
C ARG A 88 -0.99 13.46 7.65
N PHE A 89 -1.09 13.20 8.95
CA PHE A 89 -2.05 12.24 9.50
C PHE A 89 -3.45 12.85 9.71
N ASP A 90 -3.58 14.16 9.65
CA ASP A 90 -4.87 14.84 9.56
C ASP A 90 -5.20 15.10 8.08
N VAL A 91 -5.97 14.19 7.50
CA VAL A 91 -6.39 14.22 6.08
C VAL A 91 -7.66 15.03 5.86
N THR A 92 -8.03 15.89 6.81
CA THR A 92 -9.09 16.89 6.63
C THR A 92 -8.67 17.88 5.54
N PRO A 93 -9.47 18.16 4.52
CA PRO A 93 -9.17 19.21 3.55
C PRO A 93 -9.00 20.57 4.23
N LYS A 94 -7.86 21.23 4.04
CA LYS A 94 -7.49 22.50 4.69
C LYS A 94 -7.19 23.62 3.71
N ALA A 95 -6.94 23.30 2.45
CA ALA A 95 -6.59 24.26 1.40
C ALA A 95 -7.56 24.16 0.21
N SER A 96 -7.37 25.00 -0.80
CA SER A 96 -8.16 24.96 -2.04
C SER A 96 -7.85 23.75 -2.90
N ASP A 97 -6.60 23.26 -2.85
CA ASP A 97 -6.11 22.17 -3.69
C ASP A 97 -5.29 21.14 -2.88
N ALA A 98 -5.28 19.90 -3.34
CA ALA A 98 -4.59 18.79 -2.69
C ALA A 98 -3.06 18.94 -2.63
N ILE A 99 -2.47 19.74 -3.53
CA ILE A 99 -1.02 20.04 -3.51
C ILE A 99 -0.61 20.93 -2.31
N TYR A 100 -1.58 21.49 -1.58
CA TYR A 100 -1.31 22.36 -0.44
C TYR A 100 -1.72 21.74 0.90
N ASP A 101 -2.25 20.50 0.90
CA ASP A 101 -2.59 19.79 2.12
C ASP A 101 -2.40 18.27 1.98
N TYR A 102 -2.87 17.50 2.94
CA TYR A 102 -2.69 16.07 3.03
C TYR A 102 -4.01 15.29 2.89
N ARG A 103 -5.07 15.88 2.26
CA ARG A 103 -6.39 15.25 2.12
C ARG A 103 -6.38 13.87 1.46
N ASN A 104 -5.34 13.57 0.70
CA ASN A 104 -5.16 12.31 -0.01
C ASN A 104 -4.06 11.42 0.58
N GLU A 105 -3.42 11.82 1.68
CA GLU A 105 -2.25 11.11 2.22
C GLU A 105 -2.60 9.67 2.58
N ASP A 106 -3.78 9.41 3.13
CA ASP A 106 -4.25 8.06 3.46
C ASP A 106 -4.32 7.13 2.23
N ASN A 107 -4.52 7.68 1.02
CA ASN A 107 -4.55 6.89 -0.21
C ASN A 107 -3.19 6.32 -0.62
N GLY A 108 -2.12 6.83 -0.04
CA GLY A 108 -0.76 6.31 -0.22
C GLY A 108 -0.46 5.02 0.56
N TYR A 109 -1.40 4.52 1.39
CA TYR A 109 -1.17 3.40 2.30
C TYR A 109 -2.21 2.29 2.13
N GLY A 110 -1.89 1.12 2.69
CA GLY A 110 -2.72 -0.07 2.58
C GLY A 110 -2.31 -1.00 1.45
N TYR A 111 -1.02 -1.04 1.15
CA TYR A 111 -0.46 -1.84 0.07
C TYR A 111 0.54 -2.88 0.57
N ILE A 112 0.86 -3.83 -0.29
CA ILE A 112 2.05 -4.64 -0.18
C ILE A 112 3.21 -3.83 -0.73
N VAL A 113 4.30 -3.76 0.04
CA VAL A 113 5.49 -2.96 -0.26
C VAL A 113 6.65 -3.90 -0.52
N GLU A 114 7.20 -3.85 -1.72
CA GLU A 114 8.36 -4.64 -2.12
C GLU A 114 9.65 -3.87 -1.82
N VAL A 115 10.59 -4.57 -1.19
CA VAL A 115 11.92 -4.08 -0.84
C VAL A 115 12.97 -5.00 -1.43
N ASP A 116 13.96 -4.48 -2.12
CA ASP A 116 15.15 -5.23 -2.53
C ASP A 116 16.22 -5.15 -1.42
N PRO A 117 16.41 -6.21 -0.63
CA PRO A 117 17.36 -6.19 0.49
C PRO A 117 18.83 -6.22 0.03
N TYR A 118 19.08 -6.48 -1.24
CA TYR A 118 20.43 -6.56 -1.83
C TYR A 118 20.87 -5.26 -2.51
N ASN A 119 19.97 -4.30 -2.65
CA ASN A 119 20.27 -3.00 -3.25
C ASN A 119 19.90 -1.85 -2.29
N PRO A 120 20.84 -1.40 -1.45
CA PRO A 120 20.57 -0.35 -0.46
C PRO A 120 20.25 1.03 -1.08
N ASN A 121 20.52 1.22 -2.38
CA ASN A 121 20.20 2.44 -3.09
C ASN A 121 18.83 2.39 -3.79
N SER A 122 18.15 1.24 -3.75
CA SER A 122 16.80 1.11 -4.29
C SER A 122 15.76 1.76 -3.36
N ARG A 123 14.65 2.22 -3.94
CA ARG A 123 13.48 2.66 -3.18
C ARG A 123 12.49 1.51 -3.09
N ALA A 124 11.87 1.35 -1.93
CA ALA A 124 10.74 0.44 -1.78
C ALA A 124 9.59 0.81 -2.72
N VAL A 125 8.89 -0.18 -3.25
CA VAL A 125 7.84 0.00 -4.24
C VAL A 125 6.52 -0.53 -3.70
N LYS A 126 5.48 0.32 -3.67
CA LYS A 126 4.12 -0.12 -3.35
C LYS A 126 3.50 -0.81 -4.57
N ARG A 127 3.16 -2.09 -4.42
CA ARG A 127 2.58 -2.93 -5.48
C ARG A 127 1.06 -2.77 -5.50
N THR A 128 0.61 -1.64 -6.07
CA THR A 128 -0.79 -1.18 -5.96
C THR A 128 -1.81 -2.05 -6.66
N ALA A 129 -1.39 -2.84 -7.66
CA ALA A 129 -2.29 -3.77 -8.36
C ALA A 129 -2.72 -4.96 -7.48
N LEU A 130 -1.99 -5.26 -6.40
CA LEU A 130 -2.37 -6.29 -5.42
C LEU A 130 -3.53 -5.85 -4.51
N GLY A 131 -4.06 -4.65 -4.70
CA GLY A 131 -5.19 -4.10 -3.96
C GLY A 131 -4.79 -3.18 -2.81
N ARG A 132 -5.76 -2.39 -2.33
CA ARG A 132 -5.63 -1.48 -1.20
C ARG A 132 -6.59 -1.90 -0.08
N PHE A 133 -6.04 -2.47 0.99
CA PHE A 133 -6.78 -2.91 2.18
C PHE A 133 -5.82 -3.11 3.36
N ARG A 134 -6.25 -3.75 4.44
CA ARG A 134 -5.40 -4.07 5.59
C ARG A 134 -4.69 -5.39 5.35
N HIS A 135 -3.55 -5.33 4.66
CA HIS A 135 -2.76 -6.52 4.35
C HIS A 135 -2.05 -7.04 5.59
N GLU A 136 -2.40 -8.24 6.06
CA GLU A 136 -1.69 -8.89 7.16
C GLU A 136 -0.46 -9.64 6.64
N GLY A 137 -0.57 -10.32 5.51
CA GLY A 137 0.53 -11.06 4.89
C GLY A 137 0.38 -11.17 3.38
N CYS A 138 1.45 -11.65 2.72
CA CYS A 138 1.45 -11.93 1.29
C CYS A 138 2.26 -13.18 0.98
N ALA A 139 1.69 -14.11 0.24
CA ALA A 139 2.37 -15.33 -0.20
C ALA A 139 2.14 -15.57 -1.70
N PHE A 140 3.17 -16.01 -2.41
CA PHE A 140 2.98 -16.50 -3.77
C PHE A 140 2.54 -17.98 -3.80
N GLY A 141 1.85 -18.36 -4.85
CA GLY A 141 1.39 -19.72 -5.09
C GLY A 141 2.46 -20.61 -5.71
N LYS A 142 2.03 -21.78 -6.17
CA LYS A 142 2.92 -22.72 -6.86
C LYS A 142 3.52 -22.07 -8.11
N LEU A 143 4.84 -22.21 -8.26
CA LEU A 143 5.57 -21.78 -9.45
C LEU A 143 5.48 -22.87 -10.52
N THR A 144 4.96 -22.52 -11.68
CA THR A 144 4.92 -23.40 -12.84
C THR A 144 5.34 -22.58 -14.06
N GLU A 145 6.37 -23.00 -14.75
CA GLU A 145 6.86 -22.33 -15.97
C GLU A 145 5.71 -22.19 -16.99
N GLY A 146 5.58 -21.00 -17.57
CA GLY A 146 4.55 -20.69 -18.56
C GLY A 146 3.14 -20.48 -18.01
N GLU A 147 2.95 -20.54 -16.68
CA GLU A 147 1.67 -20.22 -16.03
C GLU A 147 1.74 -18.85 -15.34
N PRO A 148 0.60 -18.15 -15.13
CA PRO A 148 0.57 -16.92 -14.37
C PRO A 148 1.08 -17.09 -12.94
N LEU A 149 1.89 -16.16 -12.47
CA LEU A 149 2.26 -16.11 -11.06
C LEU A 149 1.09 -15.58 -10.23
N VAL A 150 0.86 -16.18 -9.07
CA VAL A 150 -0.29 -15.88 -8.20
C VAL A 150 0.19 -15.44 -6.83
N PHE A 151 -0.44 -14.38 -6.30
CA PHE A 151 -0.23 -13.92 -4.92
C PHE A 151 -1.53 -13.98 -4.13
N TYR A 152 -1.43 -14.36 -2.86
CA TYR A 152 -2.54 -14.41 -1.92
C TYR A 152 -2.30 -13.45 -0.77
N SER A 153 -3.36 -12.76 -0.34
CA SER A 153 -3.32 -11.86 0.82
C SER A 153 -4.68 -11.84 1.52
N GLY A 154 -4.67 -11.81 2.86
CA GLY A 154 -5.86 -11.63 3.66
C GLY A 154 -6.08 -10.16 4.02
N HIS A 155 -7.34 -9.71 4.05
CA HIS A 155 -7.73 -8.45 4.66
C HIS A 155 -8.07 -8.70 6.13
N ASP A 156 -7.20 -8.31 7.07
CA ASP A 156 -7.44 -8.51 8.50
C ASP A 156 -8.46 -7.50 9.04
N SER A 157 -9.71 -7.83 8.85
CA SER A 157 -10.83 -7.14 9.44
C SER A 157 -12.06 -8.06 9.45
N ARG A 158 -12.97 -7.84 10.41
CA ARG A 158 -14.20 -8.66 10.52
C ARG A 158 -15.03 -8.55 9.26
N PHE A 159 -15.50 -9.70 8.75
CA PHE A 159 -16.36 -9.83 7.57
C PHE A 159 -15.68 -9.40 6.27
N GLU A 160 -14.35 -9.39 6.23
CA GLU A 160 -13.55 -9.12 5.06
C GLU A 160 -13.09 -10.42 4.38
N TYR A 161 -12.31 -10.29 3.31
CA TYR A 161 -12.09 -11.35 2.35
C TYR A 161 -10.62 -11.76 2.27
N MET A 162 -10.42 -12.96 1.73
CA MET A 162 -9.13 -13.36 1.14
C MET A 162 -9.09 -12.94 -0.33
N TYR A 163 -7.94 -12.45 -0.75
CA TYR A 163 -7.71 -11.98 -2.10
C TYR A 163 -6.68 -12.84 -2.81
N LYS A 164 -6.85 -12.98 -4.12
CA LYS A 164 -5.94 -13.66 -5.03
C LYS A 164 -5.63 -12.72 -6.19
N PHE A 165 -4.37 -12.33 -6.33
CA PHE A 165 -3.91 -11.62 -7.51
C PHE A 165 -3.30 -12.61 -8.48
N VAL A 166 -3.67 -12.53 -9.76
CA VAL A 166 -3.16 -13.34 -10.86
C VAL A 166 -2.41 -12.41 -11.81
N SER A 167 -1.11 -12.59 -11.94
CA SER A 167 -0.26 -11.82 -12.84
C SER A 167 -0.69 -11.95 -14.30
N ALA A 168 -0.59 -10.88 -15.07
CA ALA A 168 -0.72 -10.94 -16.52
C ALA A 168 0.48 -11.63 -17.17
N ALA A 169 1.65 -11.53 -16.56
CA ALA A 169 2.87 -12.17 -17.04
C ALA A 169 2.93 -13.65 -16.62
N LEU A 170 3.45 -14.47 -17.52
CA LEU A 170 3.70 -15.88 -17.27
C LEU A 170 5.07 -16.06 -16.60
N TRP A 171 5.14 -17.00 -15.63
CA TRP A 171 6.37 -17.27 -14.90
C TRP A 171 7.47 -17.84 -15.80
N ASP A 172 8.63 -17.19 -15.76
CA ASP A 172 9.89 -17.68 -16.34
C ASP A 172 10.85 -18.00 -15.18
N PRO A 173 11.33 -19.26 -15.02
CA PRO A 173 12.26 -19.64 -13.96
C PRO A 173 13.57 -18.82 -13.93
N LYS A 174 13.98 -18.26 -15.07
CA LYS A 174 15.17 -17.39 -15.14
C LYS A 174 15.03 -16.10 -14.35
N ASP A 175 13.80 -15.65 -14.12
CA ASP A 175 13.53 -14.44 -13.34
C ASP A 175 13.84 -14.62 -11.85
N ALA A 176 13.96 -15.86 -11.36
CA ALA A 176 14.39 -16.14 -9.99
C ALA A 176 15.80 -15.58 -9.69
N ASP A 177 16.68 -15.57 -10.70
CA ASP A 177 18.06 -15.11 -10.59
C ASP A 177 18.25 -13.67 -11.10
N SER A 178 17.17 -12.91 -11.26
CA SER A 178 17.21 -11.55 -11.78
C SER A 178 18.07 -10.62 -10.92
N SER A 179 18.99 -9.91 -11.56
CA SER A 179 19.78 -8.85 -10.91
C SER A 179 18.98 -7.53 -10.75
N ASN A 180 17.92 -7.33 -11.56
CA ASN A 180 17.01 -6.19 -11.46
C ASN A 180 15.68 -6.61 -10.83
N ARG A 181 15.73 -6.92 -9.51
CA ARG A 181 14.64 -7.53 -8.77
C ARG A 181 13.36 -6.70 -8.76
N LEU A 182 13.46 -5.37 -8.61
CA LEU A 182 12.27 -4.51 -8.61
C LEU A 182 11.62 -4.39 -9.99
N ALA A 183 12.38 -4.49 -11.09
CA ALA A 183 11.81 -4.59 -12.42
C ALA A 183 11.11 -5.93 -12.64
N THR A 184 11.68 -7.02 -12.12
CA THR A 184 11.01 -8.33 -12.09
C THR A 184 9.72 -8.27 -11.28
N GLY A 185 9.74 -7.58 -10.14
CA GLY A 185 8.53 -7.30 -9.36
C GLY A 185 7.47 -6.54 -10.15
N ALA A 186 7.86 -5.53 -10.93
CA ALA A 186 6.93 -4.81 -11.82
C ALA A 186 6.30 -5.74 -12.86
N LYS A 187 7.08 -6.63 -13.48
CA LYS A 187 6.59 -7.61 -14.46
C LYS A 187 5.46 -8.48 -13.90
N TYR A 188 5.56 -8.90 -12.63
CA TYR A 188 4.62 -9.87 -12.05
C TYR A 188 3.56 -9.27 -11.11
N MET A 189 3.75 -8.03 -10.63
CA MET A 189 2.87 -7.44 -9.60
C MET A 189 2.23 -6.11 -9.99
N ASP A 190 2.56 -5.54 -11.17
CA ASP A 190 1.96 -4.27 -11.58
C ASP A 190 0.80 -4.45 -12.58
N GLU A 191 0.72 -5.59 -13.27
CA GLU A 191 -0.36 -5.92 -14.20
C GLU A 191 -0.93 -7.30 -13.92
N GLY A 192 -2.27 -7.38 -13.80
CA GLY A 192 -2.96 -8.62 -13.52
C GLY A 192 -4.40 -8.40 -13.07
N THR A 193 -5.01 -9.45 -12.53
CA THR A 193 -6.40 -9.41 -12.04
C THR A 193 -6.45 -9.77 -10.56
N LEU A 194 -7.10 -8.91 -9.79
CA LEU A 194 -7.37 -9.15 -8.37
C LEU A 194 -8.75 -9.80 -8.21
N TYR A 195 -8.78 -10.96 -7.60
CA TYR A 195 -9.99 -11.71 -7.27
C TYR A 195 -10.23 -11.72 -5.77
N VAL A 196 -11.50 -11.75 -5.40
CA VAL A 196 -11.95 -12.00 -4.03
C VAL A 196 -12.46 -13.42 -3.89
N ALA A 197 -12.12 -14.10 -2.80
CA ALA A 197 -12.62 -15.45 -2.54
C ALA A 197 -14.12 -15.41 -2.24
N LYS A 198 -14.87 -16.27 -2.91
CA LYS A 198 -16.27 -16.56 -2.61
C LYS A 198 -16.38 -18.03 -2.26
N PHE A 199 -16.88 -18.32 -1.06
CA PHE A 199 -17.18 -19.68 -0.62
C PHE A 199 -18.63 -19.98 -0.92
N ASN A 200 -18.90 -21.11 -1.58
CA ASN A 200 -20.23 -21.63 -1.78
C ASN A 200 -20.55 -22.58 -0.63
N GLU A 201 -21.78 -22.50 -0.13
CA GLU A 201 -22.35 -23.47 0.82
C GLU A 201 -22.56 -24.84 0.17
#